data_8a41ac27a122664cb2e03e7e82829483
#
_entry.id   8a41ac27a122664cb2e03e7e82829483
#
_cell.length_a   1.000
_cell.length_b   1.000
_cell.length_c   1.000
_cell.angle_alpha   90.00
_cell.angle_beta   90.00
_cell.angle_gamma   90.00
#
_symmetry.space_group_name_H-M   'P 1'
#
loop_
_entity.id
_entity.type
_entity.pdbx_description
1 polymer ?
#
loop_
_entity_poly.entity_id
_entity_poly.type
_entity_poly.pdbx_seq_one_letter_code
_entity_poly.pdbx_strand_id
1 'polypeptide(L)'
;MKKLAAIIAAVGLSLCSLTGCAQSGVKNSAQATAENPMILTLAHGLSETHTVHIAMTEFADKVKERTNGRIQIQIFPNGQLGSENENMEQLMAGVISMTKVSAPGLATYNESYHTFGLPYIFDSTEDFYHVMDSDQMHDFFLSSEDDGFVT
;
A
#
# COMPACT_ATOMS: atom_id res chain seq x y z
N MET A 1 -67.90 -16.66 -25.10
CA MET A 1 -67.41 -15.41 -24.56
C MET A 1 -66.78 -15.54 -23.16
N LYS A 2 -66.25 -16.72 -22.80
CA LYS A 2 -65.62 -16.97 -21.47
C LYS A 2 -64.14 -17.38 -21.53
N LYS A 3 -63.51 -17.29 -22.70
CA LYS A 3 -62.10 -17.68 -22.91
C LYS A 3 -61.17 -16.52 -23.23
N LEU A 4 -61.69 -15.28 -23.32
CA LEU A 4 -60.84 -14.11 -23.62
C LEU A 4 -60.41 -13.32 -22.39
N ALA A 5 -61.05 -13.58 -21.23
CA ALA A 5 -60.75 -12.86 -19.96
C ALA A 5 -59.55 -13.42 -19.18
N ALA A 6 -59.04 -14.60 -19.56
CA ALA A 6 -57.95 -15.27 -18.84
C ALA A 6 -56.53 -14.91 -19.33
N ILE A 7 -56.42 -14.24 -20.50
CA ILE A 7 -55.10 -13.96 -21.12
C ILE A 7 -54.59 -12.57 -20.71
N ILE A 8 -55.45 -11.66 -20.26
CA ILE A 8 -55.05 -10.28 -19.89
C ILE A 8 -54.49 -10.22 -18.44
N ALA A 9 -54.77 -11.21 -17.58
CA ALA A 9 -54.24 -11.22 -16.22
C ALA A 9 -52.80 -11.77 -16.07
N ALA A 10 -52.23 -12.37 -17.13
CA ALA A 10 -50.88 -12.99 -17.06
C ALA A 10 -49.72 -12.05 -17.55
N VAL A 11 -50.07 -10.92 -18.17
CA VAL A 11 -49.04 -9.98 -18.73
C VAL A 11 -48.73 -8.83 -17.76
N GLY A 12 -49.51 -8.63 -16.71
CA GLY A 12 -49.37 -7.52 -15.75
C GLY A 12 -48.35 -7.72 -14.62
N LEU A 13 -47.71 -8.90 -14.47
CA LEU A 13 -46.88 -9.23 -13.31
C LEU A 13 -45.37 -9.35 -13.62
N SER A 14 -44.96 -9.06 -14.84
CA SER A 14 -43.52 -9.22 -15.24
C SER A 14 -42.74 -7.94 -15.39
N LEU A 15 -43.21 -6.76 -15.01
CA LEU A 15 -42.52 -5.48 -15.20
C LEU A 15 -42.01 -4.81 -13.91
N CYS A 16 -41.94 -5.50 -12.78
CA CYS A 16 -41.52 -4.89 -11.50
C CYS A 16 -40.19 -5.39 -10.92
N SER A 17 -39.21 -5.84 -11.73
CA SER A 17 -37.94 -6.32 -11.17
C SER A 17 -36.67 -5.77 -11.86
N LEU A 18 -36.70 -4.58 -12.42
CA LEU A 18 -35.49 -3.94 -13.01
C LEU A 18 -35.22 -2.52 -12.47
N THR A 19 -35.62 -2.23 -11.24
CA THR A 19 -35.16 -1.04 -10.50
C THR A 19 -34.35 -1.47 -9.29
N GLY A 20 -33.27 -2.19 -9.53
CA GLY A 20 -32.30 -2.55 -8.49
C GLY A 20 -30.89 -2.24 -8.97
N CYS A 21 -30.23 -1.35 -8.25
CA CYS A 21 -28.79 -1.07 -8.32
C CYS A 21 -28.36 0.04 -9.26
N ALA A 22 -28.86 1.25 -9.02
CA ALA A 22 -28.04 2.45 -9.23
C ALA A 22 -27.92 3.20 -7.89
N GLN A 23 -27.39 2.51 -6.89
CA GLN A 23 -26.85 3.15 -5.70
C GLN A 23 -25.35 3.09 -5.85
N SER A 24 -24.83 3.96 -6.73
CA SER A 24 -23.44 4.41 -6.63
C SER A 24 -23.33 5.11 -5.29
N GLY A 25 -23.17 4.31 -4.26
CA GLY A 25 -22.84 4.79 -2.94
C GLY A 25 -21.54 5.57 -3.12
N VAL A 26 -21.64 6.90 -3.03
CA VAL A 26 -20.53 7.72 -2.56
C VAL A 26 -20.07 6.97 -1.33
N LYS A 27 -18.93 6.27 -1.44
CA LYS A 27 -18.22 5.76 -0.28
C LYS A 27 -17.88 7.01 0.51
N ASN A 28 -18.71 7.32 1.51
CA ASN A 28 -18.26 8.13 2.62
C ASN A 28 -16.96 7.42 3.03
N SER A 29 -15.83 8.03 2.77
CA SER A 29 -14.56 7.60 3.32
C SER A 29 -14.72 7.74 4.81
N ALA A 30 -15.15 6.64 5.45
CA ALA A 30 -15.29 6.58 6.89
C ALA A 30 -13.93 6.96 7.45
N GLN A 31 -13.88 8.12 8.09
CA GLN A 31 -12.65 8.62 8.68
C GLN A 31 -12.17 7.58 9.68
N ALA A 32 -10.93 7.12 9.53
CA ALA A 32 -10.37 6.11 10.42
C ALA A 32 -10.44 6.59 11.88
N THR A 33 -10.92 5.72 12.77
CA THR A 33 -11.03 5.96 14.22
C THR A 33 -10.21 4.92 14.98
N ALA A 34 -10.03 5.10 16.29
CA ALA A 34 -9.34 4.12 17.11
C ALA A 34 -10.10 2.78 17.20
N GLU A 35 -11.45 2.81 17.13
CA GLU A 35 -12.31 1.63 17.13
C GLU A 35 -12.38 0.95 15.74
N ASN A 36 -12.13 1.71 14.68
CA ASN A 36 -12.07 1.22 13.29
C ASN A 36 -10.85 1.83 12.59
N PRO A 37 -9.63 1.36 12.91
CA PRO A 37 -8.41 1.92 12.39
C PRO A 37 -8.20 1.58 10.91
N MET A 38 -7.48 2.46 10.22
CA MET A 38 -6.87 2.14 8.94
C MET A 38 -5.69 1.20 9.20
N ILE A 39 -5.73 0.01 8.61
CA ILE A 39 -4.63 -0.96 8.70
C ILE A 39 -3.76 -0.83 7.45
N LEU A 40 -2.49 -0.54 7.65
CA LEU A 40 -1.47 -0.54 6.61
C LEU A 40 -0.62 -1.81 6.74
N THR A 41 -0.39 -2.48 5.63
CA THR A 41 0.43 -3.69 5.58
C THR A 41 1.87 -3.33 5.22
N LEU A 42 2.85 -3.80 6.00
CA LEU A 42 4.29 -3.68 5.73
C LEU A 42 4.91 -5.07 5.63
N ALA A 43 5.48 -5.41 4.46
CA ALA A 43 6.11 -6.69 4.20
C ALA A 43 7.62 -6.59 4.07
N HIS A 44 8.37 -7.60 4.54
CA HIS A 44 9.81 -7.69 4.31
C HIS A 44 10.37 -9.11 4.52
N GLY A 45 11.55 -9.38 3.93
CA GLY A 45 12.23 -10.67 4.00
C GLY A 45 13.14 -10.89 5.21
N LEU A 46 13.32 -9.88 6.08
CA LEU A 46 14.26 -9.94 7.21
C LEU A 46 13.66 -10.69 8.41
N SER A 47 14.52 -11.26 9.25
CA SER A 47 14.09 -11.89 10.51
C SER A 47 13.60 -10.85 11.53
N GLU A 48 12.81 -11.29 12.48
CA GLU A 48 12.30 -10.45 13.57
C GLU A 48 13.40 -9.94 14.52
N THR A 49 14.56 -10.58 14.53
CA THR A 49 15.73 -10.14 15.32
C THR A 49 16.62 -9.15 14.58
N HIS A 50 16.34 -8.88 13.32
CA HIS A 50 17.14 -7.96 12.51
C HIS A 50 16.90 -6.51 12.94
N THR A 51 17.94 -5.69 13.02
CA THR A 51 17.86 -4.28 13.48
C THR A 51 16.88 -3.45 12.67
N VAL A 52 16.77 -3.68 11.37
CA VAL A 52 15.78 -3.00 10.51
C VAL A 52 14.35 -3.38 10.86
N HIS A 53 14.07 -4.67 11.22
CA HIS A 53 12.74 -5.07 11.69
C HIS A 53 12.39 -4.37 13.00
N ILE A 54 13.34 -4.29 13.94
CA ILE A 54 13.15 -3.59 15.22
C ILE A 54 12.80 -2.12 14.96
N ALA A 55 13.52 -1.43 14.08
CA ALA A 55 13.24 -0.04 13.71
C ALA A 55 11.85 0.13 13.05
N MET A 56 11.44 -0.81 12.17
CA MET A 56 10.10 -0.80 11.58
C MET A 56 9.01 -1.03 12.62
N THR A 57 9.26 -1.83 13.64
CA THR A 57 8.32 -2.05 14.76
C THR A 57 8.17 -0.77 15.58
N GLU A 58 9.27 -0.10 15.92
CA GLU A 58 9.23 1.20 16.60
C GLU A 58 8.51 2.27 15.75
N PHE A 59 8.71 2.26 14.45
CA PHE A 59 7.99 3.15 13.54
C PHE A 59 6.48 2.88 13.59
N ALA A 60 6.06 1.62 13.52
CA ALA A 60 4.66 1.22 13.58
C ALA A 60 4.00 1.67 14.91
N ASP A 61 4.71 1.50 16.03
CA ASP A 61 4.25 1.93 17.35
C ASP A 61 4.10 3.46 17.44
N LYS A 62 5.07 4.21 16.91
CA LYS A 62 5.02 5.68 16.86
C LYS A 62 3.88 6.19 15.97
N VAL A 63 3.61 5.54 14.84
CA VAL A 63 2.47 5.88 13.98
C VAL A 63 1.16 5.67 14.72
N LYS A 64 0.99 4.52 15.38
CA LYS A 64 -0.19 4.22 16.19
C LYS A 64 -0.38 5.26 17.30
N GLU A 65 0.67 5.59 18.04
CA GLU A 65 0.63 6.58 19.11
C GLU A 65 0.25 7.97 18.59
N ARG A 66 0.96 8.48 17.56
CA ARG A 66 0.75 9.82 17.00
C ARG A 66 -0.62 9.99 16.34
N THR A 67 -1.21 8.91 15.88
CA THR A 67 -2.55 8.94 15.27
C THR A 67 -3.66 8.61 16.27
N ASN A 68 -3.34 8.45 17.57
CA ASN A 68 -4.26 7.98 18.59
C ASN A 68 -4.98 6.68 18.18
N GLY A 69 -4.24 5.73 17.60
CA GLY A 69 -4.74 4.43 17.16
C GLY A 69 -5.52 4.43 15.85
N ARG A 70 -5.71 5.57 15.20
CA ARG A 70 -6.45 5.65 13.92
C ARG A 70 -5.74 4.99 12.76
N ILE A 71 -4.40 4.92 12.78
CA ILE A 71 -3.58 4.21 11.79
C ILE A 71 -2.77 3.17 12.54
N GLN A 72 -2.77 1.94 12.03
CA GLN A 72 -1.99 0.84 12.58
C GLN A 72 -1.25 0.15 11.43
N ILE A 73 0.02 -0.18 11.66
CA ILE A 73 0.85 -0.88 10.67
C ILE A 73 0.99 -2.33 11.13
N GLN A 74 0.57 -3.25 10.28
CA GLN A 74 0.76 -4.68 10.48
C GLN A 74 1.99 -5.13 9.70
N ILE A 75 3.01 -5.63 10.43
CA ILE A 75 4.27 -6.05 9.84
C ILE A 75 4.27 -7.55 9.58
N PHE A 76 4.72 -7.95 8.39
CA PHE A 76 4.87 -9.33 7.92
C PHE A 76 6.36 -9.60 7.62
N PRO A 77 7.12 -10.10 8.60
CA PRO A 77 8.55 -10.40 8.46
C PRO A 77 8.80 -11.74 7.76
N ASN A 78 10.08 -12.12 7.65
CA ASN A 78 10.54 -13.46 7.19
C ASN A 78 10.02 -13.87 5.80
N GLY A 79 9.66 -12.92 4.94
CA GLY A 79 9.13 -13.24 3.61
C GLY A 79 7.74 -13.87 3.62
N GLN A 80 6.94 -13.65 4.68
CA GLN A 80 5.59 -14.24 4.80
C GLN A 80 4.67 -13.89 3.62
N LEU A 81 4.85 -12.71 3.01
CA LEU A 81 4.06 -12.27 1.85
C LEU A 81 4.81 -12.41 0.51
N GLY A 82 6.01 -13.01 0.54
CA GLY A 82 6.82 -13.25 -0.64
C GLY A 82 8.22 -12.65 -0.57
N SER A 83 8.96 -12.79 -1.66
CA SER A 83 10.28 -12.21 -1.87
C SER A 83 10.20 -10.67 -1.99
N GLU A 84 11.36 -10.00 -1.99
CA GLU A 84 11.45 -8.55 -2.17
C GLU A 84 10.79 -8.07 -3.48
N ASN A 85 11.01 -8.80 -4.59
CA ASN A 85 10.39 -8.46 -5.88
C ASN A 85 8.86 -8.69 -5.87
N GLU A 86 8.40 -9.82 -5.33
CA GLU A 86 6.95 -10.08 -5.20
C GLU A 86 6.26 -9.05 -4.32
N ASN A 87 6.91 -8.60 -3.24
CA ASN A 87 6.39 -7.54 -2.39
C ASN A 87 6.33 -6.19 -3.14
N MET A 88 7.30 -5.87 -4.00
CA MET A 88 7.24 -4.67 -4.84
C MET A 88 6.07 -4.74 -5.84
N GLU A 89 5.89 -5.88 -6.50
CA GLU A 89 4.75 -6.07 -7.40
C GLU A 89 3.40 -5.91 -6.67
N GLN A 90 3.28 -6.46 -5.45
CA GLN A 90 2.10 -6.30 -4.61
C GLN A 90 1.89 -4.84 -4.16
N LEU A 91 2.97 -4.10 -3.85
CA LEU A 91 2.92 -2.68 -3.52
C LEU A 91 2.37 -1.87 -4.70
N MET A 92 2.93 -2.05 -5.88
CA MET A 92 2.50 -1.36 -7.10
C MET A 92 1.07 -1.71 -7.51
N ALA A 93 0.62 -2.92 -7.20
CA ALA A 93 -0.77 -3.35 -7.39
C ALA A 93 -1.72 -2.85 -6.29
N GLY A 94 -1.21 -2.18 -5.25
CA GLY A 94 -2.01 -1.70 -4.11
C GLY A 94 -2.51 -2.80 -3.18
N VAL A 95 -1.92 -4.00 -3.22
CA VAL A 95 -2.28 -5.12 -2.35
C VAL A 95 -1.68 -4.95 -0.96
N ILE A 96 -0.44 -4.46 -0.88
CA ILE A 96 0.20 -4.05 0.37
C ILE A 96 0.49 -2.55 0.36
N SER A 97 0.67 -1.97 1.53
CA SER A 97 0.84 -0.52 1.69
C SER A 97 2.30 -0.09 1.72
N MET A 98 3.18 -0.95 2.21
CA MET A 98 4.61 -0.67 2.37
C MET A 98 5.42 -1.96 2.24
N THR A 99 6.65 -1.82 1.78
CA THR A 99 7.63 -2.90 1.80
C THR A 99 9.04 -2.36 2.05
N LYS A 100 9.91 -3.17 2.62
CA LYS A 100 11.34 -2.88 2.69
C LYS A 100 12.02 -3.50 1.47
N VAL A 101 12.67 -2.67 0.68
CA VAL A 101 13.41 -3.06 -0.51
C VAL A 101 14.87 -2.59 -0.39
N SER A 102 15.79 -3.34 -0.96
CA SER A 102 17.17 -2.89 -1.12
C SER A 102 17.29 -1.90 -2.28
N ALA A 103 18.24 -0.97 -2.23
CA ALA A 103 18.44 -0.03 -3.34
C ALA A 103 18.71 -0.75 -4.69
N PRO A 104 19.50 -1.83 -4.77
CA PRO A 104 19.62 -2.61 -6.00
C PRO A 104 18.30 -3.25 -6.46
N GLY A 105 17.40 -3.60 -5.53
CA GLY A 105 16.06 -4.10 -5.86
C GLY A 105 15.20 -3.00 -6.49
N LEU A 106 15.27 -1.77 -6.00
CA LEU A 106 14.58 -0.61 -6.57
C LEU A 106 15.08 -0.25 -7.97
N ALA A 107 16.36 -0.49 -8.27
CA ALA A 107 16.94 -0.21 -9.57
C ALA A 107 16.27 -1.00 -10.74
N THR A 108 15.53 -2.06 -10.44
CA THR A 108 14.70 -2.78 -11.43
C THR A 108 13.49 -1.95 -11.87
N TYR A 109 13.02 -1.05 -11.02
CA TYR A 109 11.83 -0.21 -11.24
C TYR A 109 12.20 1.22 -11.63
N ASN A 110 13.31 1.74 -11.09
CA ASN A 110 13.86 3.04 -11.42
C ASN A 110 15.39 2.96 -11.49
N GLU A 111 15.94 3.13 -12.70
CA GLU A 111 17.37 2.96 -12.98
C GLU A 111 18.26 3.90 -12.16
N SER A 112 17.76 5.02 -11.69
CA SER A 112 18.53 5.98 -10.87
C SER A 112 19.04 5.35 -9.58
N TYR A 113 18.37 4.33 -9.04
CA TYR A 113 18.80 3.60 -7.84
C TYR A 113 20.06 2.73 -8.05
N HIS A 114 20.51 2.52 -9.30
CA HIS A 114 21.81 1.89 -9.55
C HIS A 114 22.97 2.65 -8.92
N THR A 115 22.82 3.96 -8.72
CA THR A 115 23.84 4.80 -8.08
C THR A 115 24.24 4.26 -6.71
N PHE A 116 23.30 3.74 -5.92
CA PHE A 116 23.60 3.20 -4.60
C PHE A 116 24.31 1.83 -4.62
N GLY A 117 24.40 1.20 -5.77
CA GLY A 117 25.18 -0.02 -5.98
C GLY A 117 26.65 0.23 -6.32
N LEU A 118 27.05 1.49 -6.53
CA LEU A 118 28.43 1.83 -6.85
C LEU A 118 29.31 1.74 -5.60
N PRO A 119 30.51 1.12 -5.71
CA PRO A 119 31.44 1.09 -4.59
C PRO A 119 32.04 2.47 -4.34
N TYR A 120 32.34 2.76 -3.08
CA TYR A 120 33.12 3.94 -2.66
C TYR A 120 32.51 5.30 -3.03
N ILE A 121 31.18 5.38 -3.16
CA ILE A 121 30.48 6.66 -3.44
C ILE A 121 30.38 7.58 -2.21
N PHE A 122 30.62 7.03 -1.02
CA PHE A 122 30.66 7.78 0.23
C PHE A 122 32.01 7.57 0.91
N ASP A 123 32.63 8.66 1.34
CA ASP A 123 33.94 8.64 1.99
C ASP A 123 33.86 8.17 3.46
N SER A 124 32.70 8.35 4.08
CA SER A 124 32.45 7.98 5.49
C SER A 124 30.97 7.76 5.77
N THR A 125 30.67 7.23 6.96
CA THR A 125 29.29 7.14 7.46
C THR A 125 28.66 8.52 7.65
N GLU A 126 29.44 9.51 8.08
CA GLU A 126 28.99 10.89 8.25
C GLU A 126 28.62 11.52 6.91
N ASP A 127 29.46 11.33 5.88
CA ASP A 127 29.18 11.76 4.52
C ASP A 127 27.90 11.11 3.96
N PHE A 128 27.74 9.79 4.17
CA PHE A 128 26.51 9.09 3.81
C PHE A 128 25.27 9.77 4.41
N TYR A 129 25.22 10.01 5.71
CA TYR A 129 24.07 10.65 6.34
C TYR A 129 23.88 12.10 5.88
N HIS A 130 24.97 12.85 5.69
CA HIS A 130 24.90 14.21 5.18
C HIS A 130 24.23 14.27 3.79
N VAL A 131 24.59 13.34 2.91
CA VAL A 131 23.98 13.24 1.57
C VAL A 131 22.53 12.77 1.67
N MET A 132 22.27 11.70 2.44
CA MET A 132 20.93 11.10 2.53
C MET A 132 19.89 12.03 3.17
N ASP A 133 20.31 12.93 4.07
CA ASP A 133 19.44 13.90 4.75
C ASP A 133 19.30 15.22 3.96
N SER A 134 19.89 15.32 2.76
CA SER A 134 19.85 16.55 1.94
C SER A 134 18.50 16.70 1.21
N ASP A 135 18.13 17.96 0.91
CA ASP A 135 16.95 18.28 0.11
C ASP A 135 16.99 17.60 -1.27
N GLN A 136 18.18 17.47 -1.88
CA GLN A 136 18.35 16.80 -3.17
C GLN A 136 17.99 15.32 -3.09
N MET A 137 18.34 14.64 -1.99
CA MET A 137 17.96 13.25 -1.79
C MET A 137 16.48 13.09 -1.49
N HIS A 138 15.88 14.05 -0.78
CA HIS A 138 14.44 14.06 -0.59
C HIS A 138 13.70 14.16 -1.93
N ASP A 139 14.11 15.09 -2.81
CA ASP A 139 13.53 15.22 -4.15
C ASP A 139 13.78 13.96 -5.00
N PHE A 140 14.97 13.34 -4.86
CA PHE A 140 15.28 12.08 -5.53
C PHE A 140 14.33 10.96 -5.11
N PHE A 141 14.06 10.80 -3.82
CA PHE A 141 13.14 9.77 -3.32
C PHE A 141 11.70 10.01 -3.78
N LEU A 142 11.25 11.25 -3.83
CA LEU A 142 9.93 11.60 -4.35
C LEU A 142 9.82 11.38 -5.86
N SER A 143 10.91 11.40 -6.62
CA SER A 143 10.87 11.18 -8.08
C SER A 143 10.32 9.81 -8.50
N SER A 144 10.32 8.85 -7.58
CA SER A 144 9.74 7.51 -7.81
C SER A 144 8.22 7.50 -7.86
N GLU A 145 7.53 8.60 -7.54
CA GLU A 145 6.07 8.70 -7.64
C GLU A 145 5.58 8.42 -9.07
N ASP A 146 6.33 8.86 -10.08
CA ASP A 146 6.02 8.61 -11.49
C ASP A 146 6.14 7.12 -11.86
N ASP A 147 6.92 6.35 -11.11
CA ASP A 147 7.07 4.90 -11.25
C ASP A 147 6.03 4.09 -10.45
N GLY A 148 5.19 4.79 -9.67
CA GLY A 148 4.08 4.20 -8.92
C GLY A 148 4.40 3.83 -7.47
N PHE A 149 5.51 4.29 -6.91
CA PHE A 149 5.87 4.12 -5.50
C PHE A 149 6.61 5.35 -4.95
N VAL A 150 6.69 5.45 -3.63
CA VAL A 150 7.44 6.49 -2.91
C VAL A 150 8.46 5.82 -1.99
N THR A 151 9.67 6.35 -1.91
CA THR A 151 10.74 5.85 -1.04
C THR A 151 11.11 6.82 0.07
#